data_a6596d5541a182cf8516986a6bd17ade
#
_entry.id   a6596d5541a182cf8516986a6bd17ade
#
_cell.length_a   1.000
_cell.length_b   1.000
_cell.length_c   1.000
_cell.angle_alpha   90.00
_cell.angle_beta   90.00
_cell.angle_gamma   90.00
#
_symmetry.space_group_name_H-M   'P 1'
#
loop_
_entity.id
_entity.type
_entity.pdbx_description
1 polymer ?
#
loop_
_entity_poly.entity_id
_entity_poly.type
_entity_poly.pdbx_seq_one_letter_code
_entity_poly.pdbx_strand_id
1 'polypeptide(L)'
;MISASDFRNGITIEKDGSVLEIIEFQHVKPGKGAAFVRTKLKDIINGGVTETTFRPTEKFPQARIDRKEYQYLYQDGELYAFMDTETFDQISLGKDIVGDNMKFVKENDMVKVNSYNNKPFAIEPPMFVELEITDTEPGFKGNTATGATKPATVETGAQVSVPLFCNVGDVIKIDTRSGEYLSRA
;
A
#
# COMPACT_ATOMS: atom_id res chain seq x y z
N MET A 1 6.71 -11.95 -23.53
CA MET A 1 5.78 -12.87 -22.85
C MET A 1 6.49 -13.72 -21.81
N ILE A 2 5.82 -14.05 -20.73
CA ILE A 2 6.35 -14.91 -19.67
C ILE A 2 5.56 -16.21 -19.61
N SER A 3 6.26 -17.36 -19.43
CA SER A 3 5.60 -18.64 -19.24
C SER A 3 5.21 -18.85 -17.77
N ALA A 4 4.17 -19.64 -17.53
CA ALA A 4 3.78 -20.00 -16.16
C ALA A 4 4.90 -20.71 -15.40
N SER A 5 5.76 -21.46 -16.08
CA SER A 5 6.94 -22.08 -15.48
C SER A 5 7.95 -21.07 -14.90
N ASP A 6 7.93 -19.82 -15.38
CA ASP A 6 8.85 -18.76 -14.98
C ASP A 6 8.23 -17.80 -13.98
N PHE A 7 7.04 -18.08 -13.47
CA PHE A 7 6.37 -17.22 -12.50
C PHE A 7 7.18 -17.03 -11.23
N ARG A 8 7.18 -15.81 -10.73
CA ARG A 8 7.75 -15.40 -9.44
C ARG A 8 6.81 -14.42 -8.76
N ASN A 9 6.85 -14.36 -7.45
CA ASN A 9 6.05 -13.38 -6.69
C ASN A 9 6.44 -11.96 -7.10
N GLY A 10 5.45 -11.11 -7.28
CA GLY A 10 5.62 -9.71 -7.70
C GLY A 10 5.60 -9.50 -9.22
N ILE A 11 5.65 -10.54 -10.03
CA ILE A 11 5.50 -10.42 -11.48
C ILE A 11 4.04 -10.08 -11.79
N THR A 12 3.84 -9.13 -12.71
CA THR A 12 2.51 -8.74 -13.21
C THR A 12 2.30 -9.24 -14.63
N ILE A 13 1.15 -9.83 -14.87
CA ILE A 13 0.75 -10.35 -16.18
C ILE A 13 -0.58 -9.73 -16.62
N GLU A 14 -0.80 -9.72 -17.95
CA GLU A 14 -2.08 -9.37 -18.53
C GLU A 14 -2.84 -10.66 -18.87
N LYS A 15 -4.08 -10.73 -18.39
CA LYS A 15 -4.95 -11.86 -18.68
C LYS A 15 -6.41 -11.39 -18.73
N ASP A 16 -7.10 -11.69 -19.83
CA ASP A 16 -8.53 -11.38 -20.02
C ASP A 16 -8.90 -9.93 -19.72
N GLY A 17 -8.03 -9.00 -20.12
CA GLY A 17 -8.25 -7.57 -19.89
C GLY A 17 -7.91 -7.08 -18.49
N SER A 18 -7.45 -7.96 -17.61
CA SER A 18 -7.04 -7.62 -16.25
C SER A 18 -5.52 -7.62 -16.10
N VAL A 19 -5.04 -6.81 -15.16
CA VAL A 19 -3.62 -6.78 -14.75
C VAL A 19 -3.51 -7.49 -13.41
N LEU A 20 -2.81 -8.61 -13.41
CA LEU A 20 -2.76 -9.53 -12.28
C LEU A 20 -1.32 -9.66 -11.76
N GLU A 21 -1.16 -9.49 -10.45
CA GLU A 21 0.12 -9.72 -9.76
C GLU A 21 0.15 -11.13 -9.20
N ILE A 22 1.24 -11.83 -9.43
CA ILE A 22 1.48 -13.14 -8.83
C ILE A 22 1.91 -12.95 -7.40
N ILE A 23 1.06 -13.37 -6.46
CA ILE A 23 1.33 -13.27 -5.02
C ILE A 23 1.80 -14.58 -4.39
N GLU A 24 1.44 -15.70 -5.02
CA GLU A 24 1.86 -17.03 -4.59
C GLU A 24 1.80 -17.98 -5.78
N PHE A 25 2.76 -18.88 -5.89
CA PHE A 25 2.76 -19.90 -6.94
C PHE A 25 3.37 -21.20 -6.42
N GLN A 26 2.92 -22.32 -6.98
CA GLN A 26 3.43 -23.65 -6.66
C GLN A 26 3.49 -24.49 -7.92
N HIS A 27 4.69 -25.03 -8.22
CA HIS A 27 4.86 -26.03 -9.28
C HIS A 27 4.51 -27.40 -8.74
N VAL A 28 3.56 -28.08 -9.39
CA VAL A 28 3.09 -29.39 -8.99
C VAL A 28 3.35 -30.39 -10.12
N LYS A 29 4.04 -31.46 -9.81
CA LYS A 29 4.26 -32.61 -10.70
C LYS A 29 3.57 -33.82 -10.08
N PRO A 30 2.30 -34.09 -10.47
CA PRO A 30 1.60 -35.24 -9.94
C PRO A 30 2.25 -36.56 -10.44
N GLY A 31 2.13 -37.64 -9.66
CA GLY A 31 2.61 -38.94 -10.06
C GLY A 31 1.88 -39.49 -11.29
N LYS A 32 0.64 -39.10 -11.49
CA LYS A 32 -0.18 -39.37 -12.69
C LYS A 32 -0.77 -38.05 -13.17
N GLY A 33 -0.63 -37.77 -14.48
CA GLY A 33 -1.13 -36.56 -15.09
C GLY A 33 -0.05 -35.54 -15.41
N ALA A 34 -0.46 -34.45 -16.06
CA ALA A 34 0.43 -33.39 -16.48
C ALA A 34 0.82 -32.46 -15.33
N ALA A 35 2.03 -31.92 -15.38
CA ALA A 35 2.49 -30.88 -14.45
C ALA A 35 1.64 -29.61 -14.60
N PHE A 36 1.45 -28.89 -13.51
CA PHE A 36 0.73 -27.61 -13.51
C PHE A 36 1.34 -26.63 -12.51
N VAL A 37 0.98 -25.36 -12.67
CA VAL A 37 1.37 -24.28 -11.77
C VAL A 37 0.11 -23.72 -11.11
N ARG A 38 -0.03 -23.96 -9.82
CA ARG A 38 -1.10 -23.36 -9.01
C ARG A 38 -0.69 -21.97 -8.62
N THR A 39 -1.49 -20.96 -8.97
CA THR A 39 -1.11 -19.56 -8.84
C THR A 39 -2.21 -18.75 -8.16
N LYS A 40 -1.86 -17.97 -7.15
CA LYS A 40 -2.72 -16.92 -6.61
C LYS A 40 -2.39 -15.61 -7.28
N LEU A 41 -3.42 -14.97 -7.78
CA LEU A 41 -3.35 -13.74 -8.55
C LEU A 41 -4.17 -12.65 -7.87
N LYS A 42 -3.58 -11.47 -7.76
CA LYS A 42 -4.26 -10.29 -7.27
C LYS A 42 -4.51 -9.33 -8.44
N ASP A 43 -5.78 -8.96 -8.65
CA ASP A 43 -6.10 -7.89 -9.60
C ASP A 43 -5.69 -6.57 -8.95
N ILE A 44 -4.64 -5.94 -9.48
CA ILE A 44 -4.06 -4.74 -8.88
C ILE A 44 -4.84 -3.47 -9.21
N ILE A 45 -5.72 -3.49 -10.19
CA ILE A 45 -6.53 -2.33 -10.59
C ILE A 45 -7.92 -2.40 -9.94
N ASN A 46 -8.60 -3.53 -10.03
CA ASN A 46 -9.97 -3.70 -9.54
C ASN A 46 -10.05 -4.33 -8.14
N GLY A 47 -8.94 -4.87 -7.65
CA GLY A 47 -8.90 -5.61 -6.39
C GLY A 47 -9.42 -7.04 -6.53
N GLY A 48 -9.25 -7.82 -5.49
CA GLY A 48 -9.64 -9.22 -5.47
C GLY A 48 -8.48 -10.18 -5.72
N VAL A 49 -8.57 -11.33 -5.09
CA VAL A 49 -7.59 -12.42 -5.20
C VAL A 49 -8.29 -13.65 -5.72
N THR A 50 -7.73 -14.26 -6.74
CA THR A 50 -8.21 -15.51 -7.33
C THR A 50 -7.10 -16.54 -7.39
N GLU A 51 -7.47 -17.81 -7.31
CA GLU A 51 -6.53 -18.91 -7.51
C GLU A 51 -6.84 -19.60 -8.84
N THR A 52 -5.83 -19.73 -9.68
CA THR A 52 -5.96 -20.32 -11.02
C THR A 52 -4.79 -21.27 -11.27
N THR A 53 -5.09 -22.38 -11.95
CA THR A 53 -4.09 -23.39 -12.33
C THR A 53 -3.75 -23.20 -13.80
N PHE A 54 -2.45 -23.14 -14.11
CA PHE A 54 -1.95 -22.98 -15.46
C PHE A 54 -1.09 -24.17 -15.86
N ARG A 55 -1.04 -24.44 -17.17
CA ARG A 55 -0.01 -25.33 -17.72
C ARG A 55 1.33 -24.59 -17.69
N PRO A 56 2.44 -25.27 -17.42
CA PRO A 56 3.76 -24.61 -17.36
C PRO A 56 4.15 -23.89 -18.65
N THR A 57 3.63 -24.33 -19.78
CA THR A 57 3.93 -23.78 -21.10
C THR A 57 3.01 -22.63 -21.51
N GLU A 58 1.95 -22.35 -20.75
CA GLU A 58 1.09 -21.18 -21.03
C GLU A 58 1.88 -19.90 -20.90
N LYS A 59 1.68 -18.98 -21.83
CA LYS A 59 2.38 -17.70 -21.89
C LYS A 59 1.41 -16.54 -21.76
N PHE A 60 1.87 -15.51 -21.05
CA PHE A 60 1.09 -14.29 -20.83
C PHE A 60 1.96 -13.07 -21.12
N PRO A 61 1.39 -11.98 -21.67
CA PRO A 61 2.07 -10.71 -21.71
C PRO A 61 2.41 -10.26 -20.30
N GLN A 62 3.62 -9.79 -20.10
CA GLN A 62 4.02 -9.19 -18.84
C GLN A 62 3.55 -7.74 -18.82
N ALA A 63 2.80 -7.34 -17.79
CA ALA A 63 2.35 -5.98 -17.64
C ALA A 63 3.48 -5.13 -17.04
N ARG A 64 3.64 -3.92 -17.57
CA ARG A 64 4.60 -2.96 -17.07
C ARG A 64 3.87 -1.94 -16.20
N ILE A 65 4.28 -1.87 -14.93
CA ILE A 65 3.78 -0.89 -13.98
C ILE A 65 4.84 0.21 -13.82
N ASP A 66 4.42 1.45 -14.05
CA ASP A 66 5.27 2.61 -13.81
C ASP A 66 5.04 3.12 -12.39
N ARG A 67 6.12 3.30 -11.65
CA ARG A 67 6.12 3.89 -10.30
C ARG A 67 6.91 5.18 -10.36
N LYS A 68 6.23 6.29 -10.09
CA LYS A 68 6.86 7.61 -10.09
C LYS A 68 6.65 8.30 -8.76
N GLU A 69 7.63 9.09 -8.35
CA GLU A 69 7.53 9.91 -7.16
C GLU A 69 6.73 11.18 -7.44
N TYR A 70 5.77 11.45 -6.57
CA TYR A 70 4.95 12.65 -6.59
C TYR A 70 4.99 13.28 -5.20
N GLN A 71 4.83 14.60 -5.16
CA GLN A 71 4.63 15.34 -3.93
C GLN A 71 3.13 15.57 -3.71
N TYR A 72 2.63 15.21 -2.54
CA TYR A 72 1.27 15.54 -2.17
C TYR A 72 1.17 17.03 -1.87
N LEU A 73 0.23 17.73 -2.50
CA LEU A 73 0.06 19.17 -2.36
C LEU A 73 -1.05 19.53 -1.37
N TYR A 74 -2.28 19.17 -1.70
CA TYR A 74 -3.46 19.49 -0.90
C TYR A 74 -4.65 18.63 -1.29
N GLN A 75 -5.66 18.65 -0.44
CA GLN A 75 -6.96 18.05 -0.71
C GLN A 75 -7.94 19.16 -1.16
N ASP A 76 -8.63 18.91 -2.27
CA ASP A 76 -9.68 19.77 -2.79
C ASP A 76 -10.97 18.95 -2.92
N GLY A 77 -11.88 19.09 -1.94
CA GLY A 77 -13.08 18.28 -1.85
C GLY A 77 -12.73 16.81 -1.68
N GLU A 78 -13.17 15.98 -2.62
CA GLU A 78 -12.88 14.53 -2.63
C GLU A 78 -11.61 14.16 -3.42
N LEU A 79 -10.94 15.16 -3.99
CA LEU A 79 -9.75 14.98 -4.80
C LEU A 79 -8.49 15.36 -4.01
N TYR A 80 -7.42 14.64 -4.28
CA TYR A 80 -6.10 14.88 -3.72
C TYR A 80 -5.18 15.31 -4.85
N ALA A 81 -4.52 16.46 -4.69
CA ALA A 81 -3.62 17.02 -5.69
C ALA A 81 -2.18 16.57 -5.44
N PHE A 82 -1.54 16.12 -6.49
CA PHE A 82 -0.15 15.66 -6.48
C PHE A 82 0.63 16.32 -7.60
N MET A 83 1.92 16.52 -7.39
CA MET A 83 2.82 17.10 -8.38
C MET A 83 3.96 16.11 -8.68
N ASP A 84 4.20 15.85 -9.97
CA ASP A 84 5.35 15.08 -10.43
C ASP A 84 6.64 15.82 -10.06
N THR A 85 7.54 15.15 -9.34
CA THR A 85 8.77 15.79 -8.85
C THR A 85 9.79 16.06 -9.96
N GLU A 86 9.64 15.44 -11.12
CA GLU A 86 10.53 15.64 -12.28
C GLU A 86 9.96 16.65 -13.26
N THR A 87 8.70 16.53 -13.64
CA THR A 87 8.08 17.36 -14.68
C THR A 87 7.30 18.55 -14.11
N PHE A 88 6.98 18.54 -12.81
CA PHE A 88 6.14 19.51 -12.10
C PHE A 88 4.69 19.56 -12.59
N ASP A 89 4.28 18.57 -13.37
CA ASP A 89 2.88 18.41 -13.76
C ASP A 89 2.03 18.02 -12.54
N GLN A 90 0.83 18.59 -12.46
CA GLN A 90 -0.11 18.30 -11.38
C GLN A 90 -1.17 17.33 -11.86
N ILE A 91 -1.52 16.38 -10.98
CA ILE A 91 -2.64 15.47 -11.19
C ILE A 91 -3.55 15.47 -9.96
N SER A 92 -4.81 15.15 -10.17
CA SER A 92 -5.77 14.98 -9.08
C SER A 92 -6.28 13.54 -9.07
N LEU A 93 -6.22 12.91 -7.90
CA LEU A 93 -6.64 11.52 -7.71
C LEU A 93 -7.77 11.45 -6.70
N GLY A 94 -8.80 10.67 -7.00
CA GLY A 94 -9.92 10.46 -6.12
C GLY A 94 -9.69 9.35 -5.10
N LYS A 95 -10.62 9.20 -4.17
CA LYS A 95 -10.55 8.19 -3.10
C LYS A 95 -10.51 6.76 -3.63
N ASP A 96 -11.10 6.50 -4.78
CA ASP A 96 -11.06 5.19 -5.46
C ASP A 96 -9.62 4.75 -5.79
N ILE A 97 -8.72 5.72 -6.02
CA ILE A 97 -7.31 5.46 -6.33
C ILE A 97 -6.44 5.51 -5.07
N VAL A 98 -6.59 6.55 -4.25
CA VAL A 98 -5.75 6.74 -3.07
C VAL A 98 -6.14 5.82 -1.92
N GLY A 99 -7.41 5.44 -1.82
CA GLY A 99 -7.93 4.56 -0.76
C GLY A 99 -7.59 5.10 0.63
N ASP A 100 -7.21 4.22 1.52
CA ASP A 100 -6.81 4.59 2.89
C ASP A 100 -5.32 4.99 3.00
N ASN A 101 -4.60 5.03 1.88
CA ASN A 101 -3.17 5.34 1.86
C ASN A 101 -2.86 6.79 2.24
N MET A 102 -3.85 7.70 2.14
CA MET A 102 -3.67 9.11 2.54
C MET A 102 -3.79 9.35 4.04
N LYS A 103 -4.20 8.36 4.79
CA LYS A 103 -4.51 8.50 6.23
C LYS A 103 -3.30 9.00 7.06
N PHE A 104 -2.08 8.69 6.65
CA PHE A 104 -0.85 9.14 7.32
C PHE A 104 -0.01 10.11 6.48
N VAL A 105 -0.50 10.54 5.33
CA VAL A 105 0.22 11.44 4.44
C VAL A 105 -0.21 12.88 4.71
N LYS A 106 0.75 13.75 4.97
CA LYS A 106 0.52 15.19 5.14
C LYS A 106 0.99 15.97 3.92
N GLU A 107 0.57 17.22 3.81
CA GLU A 107 0.99 18.11 2.73
C GLU A 107 2.52 18.15 2.60
N ASN A 108 2.99 18.14 1.37
CA ASN A 108 4.40 18.12 0.97
C ASN A 108 5.13 16.79 1.18
N ASP A 109 4.48 15.76 1.70
CA ASP A 109 5.08 14.41 1.74
C ASP A 109 5.20 13.84 0.33
N MET A 110 6.25 13.03 0.14
CA MET A 110 6.47 12.31 -1.10
C MET A 110 5.74 10.97 -1.07
N VAL A 111 5.08 10.66 -2.16
CA VAL A 111 4.40 9.37 -2.37
C VAL A 111 4.83 8.80 -3.71
N LYS A 112 4.63 7.51 -3.91
CA LYS A 112 4.77 6.88 -5.23
C LYS A 112 3.41 6.66 -5.84
N VAL A 113 3.25 7.07 -7.09
CA VAL A 113 2.03 6.81 -7.87
C VAL A 113 2.31 5.68 -8.84
N ASN A 114 1.49 4.64 -8.75
CA ASN A 114 1.56 3.48 -9.62
C ASN A 114 0.59 3.65 -10.78
N SER A 115 1.11 3.52 -12.01
CA SER A 115 0.33 3.71 -13.23
C SER A 115 0.51 2.52 -14.17
N TYR A 116 -0.55 2.23 -14.90
CA TYR A 116 -0.55 1.28 -16.00
C TYR A 116 -1.11 1.95 -17.25
N ASN A 117 -0.35 1.91 -18.35
CA ASN A 117 -0.68 2.62 -19.58
C ASN A 117 -1.00 4.11 -19.34
N ASN A 118 -0.17 4.78 -18.55
CA ASN A 118 -0.29 6.19 -18.17
C ASN A 118 -1.55 6.52 -17.36
N LYS A 119 -2.24 5.52 -16.82
CA LYS A 119 -3.40 5.71 -15.94
C LYS A 119 -3.01 5.37 -14.51
N PRO A 120 -3.03 6.33 -13.57
CA PRO A 120 -2.82 6.05 -12.17
C PRO A 120 -3.89 5.11 -11.63
N PHE A 121 -3.50 4.11 -10.83
CA PHE A 121 -4.45 3.19 -10.21
C PHE A 121 -4.22 3.01 -8.71
N ALA A 122 -3.09 3.40 -8.18
CA ALA A 122 -2.79 3.30 -6.76
C ALA A 122 -1.69 4.27 -6.37
N ILE A 123 -1.61 4.56 -5.06
CA ILE A 123 -0.47 5.27 -4.48
C ILE A 123 0.18 4.42 -3.40
N GLU A 124 1.47 4.65 -3.18
CA GLU A 124 2.22 4.07 -2.07
C GLU A 124 2.71 5.21 -1.17
N PRO A 125 2.25 5.29 0.10
CA PRO A 125 2.75 6.29 1.03
C PRO A 125 4.18 5.97 1.45
N PRO A 126 4.92 6.91 2.08
CA PRO A 126 6.18 6.58 2.70
C PRO A 126 6.00 5.43 3.69
N MET A 127 7.00 4.56 3.77
CA MET A 127 6.94 3.40 4.67
C MET A 127 6.82 3.82 6.13
N PHE A 128 7.52 4.89 6.50
CA PHE A 128 7.50 5.48 7.84
C PHE A 128 7.19 6.96 7.75
N VAL A 129 6.39 7.43 8.69
CA VAL A 129 6.05 8.87 8.81
C VAL A 129 6.26 9.31 10.24
N GLU A 130 6.53 10.61 10.42
CA GLU A 130 6.61 11.27 11.71
C GLU A 130 5.46 12.27 11.81
N LEU A 131 4.55 12.04 12.76
CA LEU A 131 3.35 12.84 12.94
C LEU A 131 3.20 13.29 14.38
N GLU A 132 2.73 14.52 14.56
CA GLU A 132 2.46 15.09 15.87
C GLU A 132 1.11 14.61 16.41
N ILE A 133 1.08 14.23 17.69
CA ILE A 133 -0.16 13.92 18.38
C ILE A 133 -0.90 15.22 18.67
N THR A 134 -2.12 15.32 18.16
CA THR A 134 -2.98 16.49 18.34
C THR A 134 -4.02 16.29 19.44
N ASP A 135 -4.37 15.06 19.76
CA ASP A 135 -5.32 14.72 20.82
C ASP A 135 -5.02 13.33 21.38
N THR A 136 -5.03 13.21 22.69
CA THR A 136 -4.92 11.94 23.38
C THR A 136 -5.37 12.10 24.83
N GLU A 137 -5.78 11.01 25.45
CA GLU A 137 -6.11 11.00 26.86
C GLU A 137 -4.84 10.97 27.73
N PRO A 138 -4.89 11.56 28.95
CA PRO A 138 -3.76 11.42 29.90
C PRO A 138 -3.58 9.94 30.27
N GLY A 139 -2.34 9.48 30.36
CA GLY A 139 -2.03 8.17 30.91
C GLY A 139 -2.22 8.18 32.42
N PHE A 140 -3.03 7.24 32.94
CA PHE A 140 -3.24 7.15 34.38
C PHE A 140 -2.11 6.38 35.06
N LYS A 141 -1.54 6.97 36.13
CA LYS A 141 -0.62 6.28 37.03
C LYS A 141 -1.41 5.17 37.74
N GLY A 142 -0.94 3.94 37.63
CA GLY A 142 -1.60 2.78 38.25
C GLY A 142 -2.05 1.74 37.26
N ASN A 143 -2.06 2.03 35.97
CA ASN A 143 -2.23 1.04 34.94
C ASN A 143 -0.86 0.39 34.67
N THR A 144 -0.54 -0.62 35.46
CA THR A 144 0.77 -1.27 35.45
C THR A 144 0.90 -2.42 34.45
N ALA A 145 -0.11 -2.65 33.63
CA ALA A 145 -0.05 -3.67 32.60
C ALA A 145 1.06 -3.35 31.61
N THR A 146 2.00 -4.27 31.45
CA THR A 146 3.05 -4.18 30.44
C THR A 146 2.41 -4.16 29.04
N GLY A 147 2.73 -3.19 28.21
CA GLY A 147 2.16 -3.06 26.86
C GLY A 147 0.80 -2.34 26.81
N ALA A 148 0.38 -1.68 27.91
CA ALA A 148 -0.83 -0.86 27.90
C ALA A 148 -0.69 0.28 26.90
N THR A 149 -1.74 0.49 26.09
CA THR A 149 -1.81 1.54 25.10
C THR A 149 -3.06 2.38 25.26
N LYS A 150 -3.06 3.55 24.64
CA LYS A 150 -4.22 4.43 24.55
C LYS A 150 -4.37 4.95 23.12
N PRO A 151 -5.58 5.33 22.71
CA PRO A 151 -5.77 5.95 21.41
C PRO A 151 -5.21 7.38 21.40
N ALA A 152 -4.59 7.75 20.30
CA ALA A 152 -4.15 9.11 20.03
C ALA A 152 -4.55 9.50 18.61
N THR A 153 -4.92 10.77 18.44
CA THR A 153 -5.18 11.35 17.13
C THR A 153 -3.95 12.14 16.72
N VAL A 154 -3.47 11.91 15.50
CA VAL A 154 -2.32 12.61 14.93
C VAL A 154 -2.77 13.72 13.98
N GLU A 155 -1.84 14.57 13.57
CA GLU A 155 -2.12 15.79 12.79
C GLU A 155 -2.85 15.56 11.47
N THR A 156 -2.78 14.35 10.89
CA THR A 156 -3.54 13.98 9.69
C THR A 156 -4.99 13.58 9.98
N GLY A 157 -5.39 13.53 11.24
CA GLY A 157 -6.72 13.07 11.67
C GLY A 157 -6.82 11.57 11.90
N ALA A 158 -5.78 10.80 11.65
CA ALA A 158 -5.76 9.36 11.87
C ALA A 158 -5.61 9.03 13.36
N GLN A 159 -6.14 7.88 13.77
CA GLN A 159 -5.98 7.35 15.13
C GLN A 159 -4.92 6.26 15.16
N VAL A 160 -4.09 6.29 16.18
CA VAL A 160 -3.00 5.33 16.41
C VAL A 160 -3.00 4.94 17.88
N SER A 161 -2.76 3.66 18.17
CA SER A 161 -2.55 3.21 19.55
C SER A 161 -1.12 3.52 19.97
N VAL A 162 -0.96 4.29 21.04
CA VAL A 162 0.35 4.74 21.53
C VAL A 162 0.55 4.29 22.98
N PRO A 163 1.81 4.20 23.45
CA PRO A 163 2.09 3.98 24.87
C PRO A 163 1.47 5.06 25.77
N LEU A 164 1.18 4.71 27.02
CA LEU A 164 0.53 5.63 27.96
C LEU A 164 1.33 6.91 28.24
N PHE A 165 2.65 6.87 28.04
CA PHE A 165 3.52 8.02 28.30
C PHE A 165 3.49 9.09 27.19
N CYS A 166 2.87 8.81 26.05
CA CYS A 166 2.77 9.78 24.96
C CYS A 166 1.75 10.86 25.28
N ASN A 167 2.07 12.10 24.96
CA ASN A 167 1.24 13.28 25.22
C ASN A 167 0.96 14.07 23.96
N VAL A 168 -0.03 14.95 24.02
CA VAL A 168 -0.28 15.95 22.98
C VAL A 168 1.00 16.77 22.74
N GLY A 169 1.35 16.97 21.48
CA GLY A 169 2.57 17.67 21.08
C GLY A 169 3.77 16.76 20.83
N ASP A 170 3.70 15.50 21.26
CA ASP A 170 4.75 14.53 20.95
C ASP A 170 4.70 14.16 19.46
N VAL A 171 5.88 14.09 18.83
CA VAL A 171 6.02 13.59 17.46
C VAL A 171 6.36 12.11 17.52
N ILE A 172 5.59 11.30 16.83
CA ILE A 172 5.74 9.85 16.84
C ILE A 172 6.04 9.32 15.45
N LYS A 173 6.81 8.25 15.39
CA LYS A 173 7.11 7.52 14.17
C LYS A 173 6.12 6.36 14.03
N ILE A 174 5.51 6.27 12.86
CA ILE A 174 4.46 5.29 12.54
C ILE A 174 4.88 4.48 11.32
N ASP A 175 4.66 3.17 11.36
CA ASP A 175 4.72 2.31 10.19
C ASP A 175 3.40 2.42 9.44
N THR A 176 3.41 2.98 8.23
CA THR A 176 2.19 3.22 7.45
C THR A 176 1.54 1.93 6.95
N ARG A 177 2.27 0.83 6.86
CA ARG A 177 1.75 -0.46 6.40
C ARG A 177 0.85 -1.10 7.44
N SER A 178 1.21 -1.01 8.71
CA SER A 178 0.45 -1.59 9.82
C SER A 178 -0.38 -0.56 10.58
N GLY A 179 -0.03 0.73 10.47
CA GLY A 179 -0.63 1.80 11.26
C GLY A 179 -0.14 1.82 12.70
N GLU A 180 0.95 1.15 13.00
CA GLU A 180 1.46 0.98 14.36
C GLU A 180 2.50 2.03 14.73
N TYR A 181 2.43 2.46 16.01
CA TYR A 181 3.46 3.27 16.64
C TYR A 181 4.77 2.49 16.74
N LEU A 182 5.88 3.13 16.39
CA LEU A 182 7.22 2.55 16.50
C LEU A 182 8.03 3.19 17.63
N SER A 183 8.09 4.50 17.66
CA SER A 183 8.87 5.25 18.64
C SER A 183 8.44 6.71 18.68
N ARG A 184 8.88 7.43 19.71
CA ARG A 184 8.88 8.91 19.65
C ARG A 184 10.01 9.37 18.74
N ALA A 185 9.73 10.33 17.93
CA ALA A 185 10.74 10.93 17.07
C ALA A 185 11.64 11.91 17.84
#